data_94cf3241ca344fcd4faaa2b03f4a01dc
#
_entry.id   94cf3241ca344fcd4faaa2b03f4a01dc
#
_cell.length_a   1.000
_cell.length_b   1.000
_cell.length_c   1.000
_cell.angle_alpha   90.00
_cell.angle_beta   90.00
_cell.angle_gamma   90.00
#
_symmetry.space_group_name_H-M   'P 1'
#
loop_
_entity.id
_entity.type
_entity.pdbx_description
1 polymer ?
#
loop_
_entity_poly.entity_id
_entity_poly.type
_entity_poly.pdbx_seq_one_letter_code
_entity_poly.pdbx_strand_id
1 'polypeptide(L)'
;AKAIGDLVELEIPNELIESEIDRRIRDLEMRLNSQGLELDKYLEATGGEIEAIRDDFRETAEVSARIDLGLRAVAYVEYLDEEEETFENYLENMAGQMQMKAEELHDALKQSGRLIDVRADVAKEAALQWVFDRVNLLDEEGNPVDSSILEVKEPDIPDLPSKISENDEVSADNMSEDDLIDDQIADQENNDGDDES
;
A
#
# COMPACT_ATOMS: atom_id res chain seq x y z
N ALA A 1 13.03 10.96 10.28
CA ALA A 1 13.66 10.42 9.06
C ALA A 1 14.60 11.45 8.40
N LYS A 2 14.19 12.72 8.16
CA LYS A 2 15.02 13.72 7.48
C LYS A 2 16.41 13.90 8.14
N ALA A 3 16.47 13.96 9.47
CA ALA A 3 17.73 14.08 10.21
C ALA A 3 18.74 12.94 9.93
N ILE A 4 18.25 11.74 9.58
CA ILE A 4 19.10 10.61 9.19
C ILE A 4 19.73 10.89 7.82
N GLY A 5 18.93 11.39 6.87
CA GLY A 5 19.43 11.77 5.54
C GLY A 5 20.47 12.89 5.61
N ASP A 6 20.30 13.84 6.51
CA ASP A 6 21.23 14.97 6.70
C ASP A 6 22.60 14.52 7.24
N LEU A 7 22.70 13.33 7.87
CA LEU A 7 23.96 12.71 8.30
C LEU A 7 24.71 11.99 7.17
N VAL A 8 24.08 11.77 6.03
CA VAL A 8 24.70 11.11 4.87
C VAL A 8 25.41 12.17 4.05
N GLU A 9 26.72 12.27 4.22
CA GLU A 9 27.58 13.24 3.53
C GLU A 9 28.02 12.80 2.13
N LEU A 10 27.57 11.60 1.70
CA LEU A 10 27.91 11.04 0.39
C LEU A 10 27.09 11.71 -0.73
N GLU A 11 27.73 11.89 -1.89
CA GLU A 11 27.00 12.19 -3.12
C GLU A 11 26.20 10.98 -3.56
N ILE A 12 24.89 11.17 -3.74
CA ILE A 12 23.97 10.09 -4.12
C ILE A 12 24.15 9.79 -5.61
N PRO A 13 24.43 8.53 -6.00
CA PRO A 13 24.47 8.14 -7.40
C PRO A 13 23.17 8.50 -8.12
N ASN A 14 23.26 9.05 -9.33
CA ASN A 14 22.08 9.49 -10.08
C ASN A 14 21.13 8.33 -10.36
N GLU A 15 21.65 7.11 -10.52
CA GLU A 15 20.85 5.89 -10.73
C GLU A 15 19.89 5.62 -9.57
N LEU A 16 20.29 5.91 -8.33
CA LEU A 16 19.42 5.74 -7.16
C LEU A 16 18.34 6.83 -7.14
N ILE A 17 18.68 8.06 -7.50
CA ILE A 17 17.72 9.17 -7.61
C ILE A 17 16.68 8.85 -8.69
N GLU A 18 17.12 8.41 -9.87
CA GLU A 18 16.21 8.04 -10.97
C GLU A 18 15.30 6.87 -10.58
N SER A 19 15.84 5.85 -9.89
CA SER A 19 15.04 4.72 -9.39
C SER A 19 13.94 5.17 -8.42
N GLU A 20 14.24 6.13 -7.56
CA GLU A 20 13.29 6.71 -6.62
C GLU A 20 12.25 7.57 -7.34
N ILE A 21 12.63 8.32 -8.37
CA ILE A 21 11.71 9.07 -9.23
C ILE A 21 10.75 8.09 -9.93
N ASP A 22 11.27 7.02 -10.52
CA ASP A 22 10.45 5.99 -11.19
C ASP A 22 9.46 5.34 -10.22
N ARG A 23 9.84 5.12 -8.97
CA ARG A 23 8.94 4.61 -7.94
C ARG A 23 7.80 5.59 -7.69
N ARG A 24 8.09 6.89 -7.55
CA ARG A 24 7.08 7.94 -7.33
C ARG A 24 6.13 8.10 -8.51
N ILE A 25 6.62 7.94 -9.73
CA ILE A 25 5.78 7.95 -10.93
C ILE A 25 4.82 6.76 -10.92
N ARG A 26 5.30 5.56 -10.59
CA ARG A 26 4.41 4.39 -10.45
C ARG A 26 3.36 4.58 -9.36
N ASP A 27 3.71 5.19 -8.23
CA ASP A 27 2.77 5.51 -7.16
C ASP A 27 1.72 6.53 -7.62
N LEU A 28 2.12 7.52 -8.42
CA LEU A 28 1.20 8.48 -9.05
C LEU A 28 0.26 7.77 -10.03
N GLU A 29 0.78 6.91 -10.91
CA GLU A 29 -0.01 6.10 -11.84
C GLU A 29 -1.05 5.24 -11.11
N MET A 30 -0.65 4.53 -10.05
CA MET A 30 -1.57 3.72 -9.25
C MET A 30 -2.68 4.57 -8.62
N ARG A 31 -2.34 5.75 -8.13
CA ARG A 31 -3.29 6.68 -7.54
C ARG A 31 -4.27 7.25 -8.57
N LEU A 32 -3.78 7.62 -9.75
CA LEU A 32 -4.62 8.07 -10.86
C LEU A 32 -5.54 6.94 -11.34
N ASN A 33 -5.01 5.75 -11.54
CA ASN A 33 -5.77 4.57 -11.94
C ASN A 33 -6.90 4.22 -10.94
N SER A 34 -6.65 4.38 -9.65
CA SER A 34 -7.69 4.18 -8.61
C SER A 34 -8.85 5.17 -8.73
N GLN A 35 -8.63 6.31 -9.39
CA GLN A 35 -9.63 7.34 -9.70
C GLN A 35 -10.19 7.22 -11.13
N GLY A 36 -9.80 6.17 -11.85
CA GLY A 36 -10.25 5.94 -13.23
C GLY A 36 -9.56 6.82 -14.28
N LEU A 37 -8.42 7.41 -13.93
CA LEU A 37 -7.64 8.29 -14.81
C LEU A 37 -6.28 7.67 -15.13
N GLU A 38 -5.92 7.63 -16.41
CA GLU A 38 -4.59 7.20 -16.88
C GLU A 38 -3.62 8.37 -16.84
N LEU A 39 -2.32 8.11 -16.59
CA LEU A 39 -1.30 9.15 -16.51
C LEU A 39 -1.21 9.98 -17.80
N ASP A 40 -1.27 9.33 -18.96
CA ASP A 40 -1.23 10.00 -20.27
C ASP A 40 -2.38 11.00 -20.43
N LYS A 41 -3.60 10.62 -20.03
CA LYS A 41 -4.77 11.50 -20.07
C LYS A 41 -4.66 12.66 -19.07
N TYR A 42 -4.04 12.40 -17.92
CA TYR A 42 -3.76 13.45 -16.95
C TYR A 42 -2.76 14.47 -17.52
N LEU A 43 -1.68 14.02 -18.17
CA LEU A 43 -0.69 14.88 -18.81
C LEU A 43 -1.32 15.70 -19.95
N GLU A 44 -2.10 15.08 -20.82
CA GLU A 44 -2.85 15.77 -21.90
C GLU A 44 -3.77 16.85 -21.34
N ALA A 45 -4.52 16.55 -20.27
CA ALA A 45 -5.48 17.47 -19.68
C ALA A 45 -4.80 18.67 -18.98
N THR A 46 -3.62 18.46 -18.41
CA THR A 46 -2.84 19.50 -17.72
C THR A 46 -1.89 20.25 -18.65
N GLY A 47 -1.68 19.75 -19.87
CA GLY A 47 -0.66 20.27 -20.79
C GLY A 47 0.76 20.04 -20.28
N GLY A 48 0.98 19.08 -19.35
CA GLY A 48 2.25 18.76 -18.75
C GLY A 48 3.02 17.72 -19.56
N GLU A 49 4.32 17.64 -19.32
CA GLU A 49 5.21 16.61 -19.84
C GLU A 49 5.71 15.75 -18.67
N ILE A 50 5.99 14.47 -18.94
CA ILE A 50 6.47 13.55 -17.91
C ILE A 50 7.81 14.01 -17.32
N GLU A 51 8.64 14.65 -18.12
CA GLU A 51 9.93 15.20 -17.72
C GLU A 51 9.77 16.29 -16.65
N ALA A 52 8.75 17.12 -16.75
CA ALA A 52 8.47 18.15 -15.73
C ALA A 52 8.11 17.51 -14.39
N ILE A 53 7.32 16.43 -14.39
CA ILE A 53 6.99 15.67 -13.18
C ILE A 53 8.24 15.01 -12.60
N ARG A 54 9.14 14.47 -13.45
CA ARG A 54 10.41 13.89 -13.02
C ARG A 54 11.29 14.93 -12.33
N ASP A 55 11.37 16.12 -12.91
CA ASP A 55 12.15 17.22 -12.35
C ASP A 55 11.59 17.70 -11.00
N ASP A 56 10.26 17.79 -10.88
CA ASP A 56 9.58 18.15 -9.63
C ASP A 56 9.83 17.11 -8.51
N PHE A 57 9.97 15.83 -8.87
CA PHE A 57 10.27 14.78 -7.89
C PHE A 57 11.74 14.69 -7.51
N ARG A 58 12.66 15.24 -8.29
CA ARG A 58 14.10 15.03 -8.13
C ARG A 58 14.65 15.41 -6.76
N GLU A 59 14.32 16.60 -6.25
CA GLU A 59 14.78 17.04 -4.92
C GLU A 59 14.29 16.10 -3.81
N THR A 60 13.01 15.76 -3.85
CA THR A 60 12.43 14.86 -2.85
C THR A 60 12.91 13.42 -2.98
N ALA A 61 13.21 12.97 -4.20
CA ALA A 61 13.79 11.66 -4.48
C ALA A 61 15.23 11.56 -3.93
N GLU A 62 16.03 12.59 -4.09
CA GLU A 62 17.39 12.64 -3.52
C GLU A 62 17.34 12.54 -1.98
N VAL A 63 16.45 13.30 -1.34
CA VAL A 63 16.27 13.22 0.13
C VAL A 63 15.85 11.81 0.55
N SER A 64 14.92 11.18 -0.17
CA SER A 64 14.48 9.82 0.13
C SER A 64 15.61 8.80 -0.05
N ALA A 65 16.40 8.93 -1.11
CA ALA A 65 17.55 8.05 -1.35
C ALA A 65 18.61 8.18 -0.24
N ARG A 66 18.87 9.41 0.25
CA ARG A 66 19.76 9.64 1.40
C ARG A 66 19.26 8.96 2.66
N ILE A 67 17.96 9.08 2.95
CA ILE A 67 17.35 8.43 4.11
C ILE A 67 17.45 6.90 3.99
N ASP A 68 17.15 6.35 2.81
CA ASP A 68 17.25 4.90 2.56
C ASP A 68 18.67 4.39 2.80
N LEU A 69 19.67 5.08 2.28
CA LEU A 69 21.08 4.71 2.50
C LEU A 69 21.48 4.82 3.97
N GLY A 70 21.03 5.86 4.67
CA GLY A 70 21.29 6.02 6.10
C GLY A 70 20.69 4.89 6.93
N LEU A 71 19.44 4.50 6.65
CA LEU A 71 18.78 3.39 7.34
C LEU A 71 19.44 2.05 7.03
N ARG A 72 19.85 1.80 5.79
CA ARG A 72 20.63 0.61 5.43
C ARG A 72 21.97 0.54 6.17
N ALA A 73 22.64 1.69 6.32
CA ALA A 73 23.88 1.75 7.08
C ALA A 73 23.65 1.42 8.57
N VAL A 74 22.57 1.93 9.18
CA VAL A 74 22.20 1.58 10.55
C VAL A 74 21.87 0.10 10.65
N ALA A 75 21.03 -0.45 9.75
CA ALA A 75 20.66 -1.86 9.74
C ALA A 75 21.91 -2.75 9.69
N TYR A 76 22.88 -2.42 8.84
CA TYR A 76 24.11 -3.17 8.68
C TYR A 76 25.02 -3.10 9.93
N VAL A 77 25.20 -1.90 10.48
CA VAL A 77 26.11 -1.69 11.64
C VAL A 77 25.55 -2.33 12.91
N GLU A 78 24.23 -2.30 13.08
CA GLU A 78 23.54 -2.83 14.25
C GLU A 78 23.06 -4.28 14.06
N TYR A 79 23.41 -4.92 12.92
CA TYR A 79 23.06 -6.31 12.59
C TYR A 79 21.56 -6.61 12.55
N LEU A 80 20.74 -5.62 12.22
CA LEU A 80 19.26 -5.74 12.20
C LEU A 80 18.76 -6.52 10.97
N ASP A 81 19.58 -6.66 9.94
CA ASP A 81 19.31 -7.45 8.74
C ASP A 81 19.50 -8.96 8.94
N GLU A 82 20.13 -9.38 10.04
CA GLU A 82 20.36 -10.77 10.41
C GLU A 82 19.28 -11.33 11.37
N GLU A 83 18.35 -10.50 11.83
CA GLU A 83 17.28 -10.92 12.75
C GLU A 83 16.19 -11.72 12.02
N GLU A 84 16.34 -13.06 12.00
CA GLU A 84 15.40 -13.97 11.34
C GLU A 84 14.00 -13.90 11.95
N GLU A 85 13.88 -13.78 13.27
CA GLU A 85 12.59 -13.69 13.97
C GLU A 85 11.78 -12.45 13.52
N THR A 86 12.44 -11.31 13.36
CA THR A 86 11.79 -10.08 12.86
C THR A 86 11.26 -10.27 11.44
N PHE A 87 12.05 -10.95 10.58
CA PHE A 87 11.65 -11.24 9.21
C PHE A 87 10.49 -12.24 9.13
N GLU A 88 10.55 -13.31 9.93
CA GLU A 88 9.48 -14.31 9.99
C GLU A 88 8.15 -13.69 10.46
N ASN A 89 8.17 -12.89 11.53
CA ASN A 89 7.00 -12.16 12.01
C ASN A 89 6.40 -11.23 10.96
N TYR A 90 7.25 -10.54 10.19
CA TYR A 90 6.80 -9.70 9.09
C TYR A 90 6.10 -10.51 8.00
N LEU A 91 6.66 -11.64 7.59
CA LEU A 91 6.06 -12.54 6.60
C LEU A 91 4.72 -13.11 7.08
N GLU A 92 4.60 -13.50 8.35
CA GLU A 92 3.36 -13.97 8.94
C GLU A 92 2.25 -12.91 8.89
N ASN A 93 2.57 -11.68 9.28
CA ASN A 93 1.63 -10.56 9.23
C ASN A 93 1.18 -10.25 7.79
N MET A 94 2.14 -10.20 6.85
CA MET A 94 1.84 -9.94 5.44
C MET A 94 0.99 -11.07 4.82
N ALA A 95 1.33 -12.32 5.10
CA ALA A 95 0.59 -13.48 4.63
C ALA A 95 -0.84 -13.51 5.20
N GLY A 96 -1.00 -13.14 6.48
CA GLY A 96 -2.31 -13.01 7.12
C GLY A 96 -3.20 -11.99 6.41
N GLN A 97 -2.66 -10.82 6.03
CA GLN A 97 -3.39 -9.81 5.25
C GLN A 97 -3.80 -10.31 3.86
N MET A 98 -2.97 -11.16 3.25
CA MET A 98 -3.22 -11.76 1.93
C MET A 98 -4.05 -13.05 2.01
N GLN A 99 -4.46 -13.50 3.20
CA GLN A 99 -5.19 -14.74 3.44
C GLN A 99 -4.48 -15.99 2.92
N MET A 100 -3.16 -16.01 3.02
CA MET A 100 -2.30 -17.12 2.62
C MET A 100 -1.36 -17.53 3.77
N LYS A 101 -0.66 -18.65 3.63
CA LYS A 101 0.32 -19.08 4.63
C LYS A 101 1.66 -18.37 4.44
N ALA A 102 2.37 -18.11 5.53
CA ALA A 102 3.69 -17.49 5.49
C ALA A 102 4.70 -18.26 4.62
N GLU A 103 4.66 -19.60 4.66
CA GLU A 103 5.51 -20.47 3.84
C GLU A 103 5.22 -20.29 2.34
N GLU A 104 3.95 -20.18 1.96
CA GLU A 104 3.54 -19.97 0.55
C GLU A 104 3.99 -18.59 0.05
N LEU A 105 3.88 -17.56 0.89
CA LEU A 105 4.38 -16.21 0.58
C LEU A 105 5.90 -16.22 0.44
N HIS A 106 6.61 -16.84 1.38
CA HIS A 106 8.07 -16.96 1.34
C HIS A 106 8.54 -17.61 0.03
N ASP A 107 7.92 -18.74 -0.35
CA ASP A 107 8.27 -19.45 -1.58
C ASP A 107 7.95 -18.62 -2.83
N ALA A 108 6.83 -17.90 -2.87
CA ALA A 108 6.49 -17.00 -3.96
C ALA A 108 7.49 -15.85 -4.11
N LEU A 109 7.90 -15.23 -3.00
CA LEU A 109 8.92 -14.19 -2.97
C LEU A 109 10.29 -14.72 -3.44
N LYS A 110 10.65 -15.93 -3.02
CA LYS A 110 11.87 -16.59 -3.43
C LYS A 110 11.88 -16.91 -4.92
N GLN A 111 10.78 -17.44 -5.47
CA GLN A 111 10.64 -17.75 -6.89
C GLN A 111 10.67 -16.49 -7.77
N SER A 112 10.09 -15.40 -7.31
CA SER A 112 10.10 -14.10 -8.01
C SER A 112 11.42 -13.33 -7.84
N GLY A 113 12.36 -13.81 -7.02
CA GLY A 113 13.62 -13.13 -6.72
C GLY A 113 13.48 -11.90 -5.80
N ARG A 114 12.30 -11.66 -5.24
CA ARG A 114 11.99 -10.48 -4.41
C ARG A 114 12.28 -10.66 -2.93
N LEU A 115 12.67 -11.86 -2.50
CA LEU A 115 12.90 -12.15 -1.08
C LEU A 115 13.98 -11.24 -0.47
N ILE A 116 15.05 -10.96 -1.23
CA ILE A 116 16.16 -10.10 -0.78
C ILE A 116 15.67 -8.66 -0.60
N ASP A 117 14.83 -8.16 -1.51
CA ASP A 117 14.30 -6.80 -1.44
C ASP A 117 13.39 -6.65 -0.22
N VAL A 118 12.49 -7.60 0.01
CA VAL A 118 11.59 -7.60 1.17
C VAL A 118 12.40 -7.67 2.48
N ARG A 119 13.42 -8.51 2.55
CA ARG A 119 14.30 -8.58 3.73
C ARG A 119 15.01 -7.24 3.99
N ALA A 120 15.48 -6.59 2.94
CA ALA A 120 16.10 -5.27 3.06
C ALA A 120 15.11 -4.18 3.52
N ASP A 121 13.85 -4.28 3.11
CA ASP A 121 12.80 -3.35 3.56
C ASP A 121 12.46 -3.57 5.04
N VAL A 122 12.37 -4.82 5.50
CA VAL A 122 12.18 -5.17 6.92
C VAL A 122 13.34 -4.66 7.77
N ALA A 123 14.58 -4.86 7.32
CA ALA A 123 15.76 -4.37 8.03
C ALA A 123 15.77 -2.83 8.15
N LYS A 124 15.31 -2.11 7.12
CA LYS A 124 15.17 -0.64 7.18
C LYS A 124 14.10 -0.20 8.17
N GLU A 125 12.99 -0.90 8.23
CA GLU A 125 11.93 -0.62 9.21
C GLU A 125 12.45 -0.85 10.64
N ALA A 126 13.14 -1.96 10.88
CA ALA A 126 13.80 -2.24 12.15
C ALA A 126 14.85 -1.16 12.49
N ALA A 127 15.62 -0.69 11.51
CA ALA A 127 16.59 0.39 11.69
C ALA A 127 15.92 1.72 12.06
N LEU A 128 14.79 2.04 11.43
CA LEU A 128 14.02 3.23 11.77
C LEU A 128 13.51 3.17 13.21
N GLN A 129 12.96 2.02 13.62
CA GLN A 129 12.50 1.81 15.00
C GLN A 129 13.66 1.88 15.97
N TRP A 130 14.80 1.23 15.66
CA TRP A 130 16.01 1.28 16.47
C TRP A 130 16.53 2.71 16.71
N VAL A 131 16.51 3.55 15.67
CA VAL A 131 16.86 4.97 15.79
C VAL A 131 15.82 5.71 16.63
N PHE A 132 14.54 5.48 16.37
CA PHE A 132 13.45 6.14 17.07
C PHE A 132 13.50 5.92 18.58
N ASP A 133 13.81 4.70 19.02
CA ASP A 133 13.92 4.34 20.44
C ASP A 133 15.11 5.01 21.15
N ARG A 134 16.07 5.57 20.40
CA ARG A 134 17.32 6.13 20.93
C ARG A 134 17.49 7.63 20.73
N VAL A 135 16.63 8.26 19.92
CA VAL A 135 16.68 9.71 19.70
C VAL A 135 15.87 10.46 20.75
N ASN A 136 16.34 11.65 21.08
CA ASN A 136 15.54 12.59 21.86
C ASN A 136 14.65 13.38 20.92
N LEU A 137 13.33 13.20 21.06
CA LEU A 137 12.35 13.98 20.32
C LEU A 137 12.25 15.37 20.94
N LEU A 138 12.36 16.41 20.12
CA LEU A 138 12.22 17.80 20.53
C LEU A 138 11.06 18.44 19.76
N ASP A 139 10.31 19.32 20.42
CA ASP A 139 9.35 20.19 19.75
C ASP A 139 10.05 21.33 18.97
N GLU A 140 9.28 22.17 18.32
CA GLU A 140 9.82 23.33 17.55
C GLU A 140 10.52 24.34 18.46
N GLU A 141 10.25 24.32 19.77
CA GLU A 141 10.85 25.19 20.78
C GLU A 141 12.09 24.56 21.44
N GLY A 142 12.40 23.29 21.08
CA GLY A 142 13.54 22.54 21.59
C GLY A 142 13.30 21.81 22.90
N ASN A 143 12.07 21.69 23.36
CA ASN A 143 11.73 20.94 24.58
C ASN A 143 11.60 19.43 24.27
N PRO A 144 12.00 18.55 25.20
CA PRO A 144 11.81 17.12 25.03
C PRO A 144 10.33 16.76 24.93
N VAL A 145 9.99 15.98 23.92
CA VAL A 145 8.64 15.42 23.69
C VAL A 145 8.64 13.95 24.07
N ASP A 146 7.63 13.52 24.81
CA ASP A 146 7.45 12.11 25.15
C ASP A 146 7.06 11.33 23.90
N SER A 147 7.81 10.25 23.60
CA SER A 147 7.56 9.39 22.44
C SER A 147 6.17 8.75 22.46
N SER A 148 5.57 8.58 23.64
CA SER A 148 4.21 8.03 23.77
C SER A 148 3.13 8.87 23.07
N ILE A 149 3.40 10.14 22.75
CA ILE A 149 2.49 11.00 21.98
C ILE A 149 2.40 10.55 20.51
N LEU A 150 3.44 9.87 20.01
CA LEU A 150 3.52 9.38 18.64
C LEU A 150 3.02 7.93 18.52
N GLU A 151 2.78 7.25 19.62
CA GLU A 151 2.09 5.97 19.60
C GLU A 151 0.65 6.21 19.13
N VAL A 152 0.38 5.78 17.90
CA VAL A 152 -0.99 5.71 17.40
C VAL A 152 -1.70 4.68 18.27
N LYS A 153 -2.48 5.14 19.24
CA LYS A 153 -3.41 4.24 19.93
C LYS A 153 -4.29 3.63 18.86
N GLU A 154 -4.20 2.32 18.69
CA GLU A 154 -5.17 1.60 17.88
C GLU A 154 -6.56 2.10 18.30
N PRO A 155 -7.41 2.51 17.34
CA PRO A 155 -8.76 2.92 17.69
C PRO A 155 -9.39 1.75 18.47
N ASP A 156 -9.93 2.06 19.63
CA ASP A 156 -10.68 1.12 20.46
C ASP A 156 -11.88 0.67 19.60
N ILE A 157 -11.66 -0.36 18.79
CA ILE A 157 -12.72 -0.97 17.98
C ILE A 157 -13.54 -1.75 19.00
N PRO A 158 -14.76 -1.29 19.33
CA PRO A 158 -15.60 -2.04 20.27
C PRO A 158 -15.75 -3.44 19.72
N ASP A 159 -15.46 -4.45 20.56
CA ASP A 159 -15.68 -5.86 20.23
C ASP A 159 -17.04 -6.00 19.55
N LEU A 160 -17.01 -6.28 18.26
CA LEU A 160 -18.20 -6.73 17.56
C LEU A 160 -18.67 -7.99 18.31
N PRO A 161 -19.92 -8.02 18.81
CA PRO A 161 -20.40 -9.18 19.55
C PRO A 161 -20.30 -10.42 18.67
N SER A 162 -19.35 -11.28 19.00
CA SER A 162 -19.18 -12.62 18.42
C SER A 162 -20.30 -13.53 18.84
N LYS A 163 -21.54 -13.20 18.45
CA LYS A 163 -22.72 -14.04 18.55
C LYS A 163 -23.62 -13.82 17.34
N ILE A 164 -23.17 -14.28 16.18
CA ILE A 164 -24.11 -14.91 15.27
C ILE A 164 -24.08 -16.39 15.68
N SER A 165 -24.94 -16.76 16.60
CA SER A 165 -25.23 -18.14 16.94
C SER A 165 -25.74 -18.79 15.67
N GLU A 166 -25.02 -19.82 15.23
CA GLU A 166 -25.54 -20.84 14.32
C GLU A 166 -26.71 -21.52 14.99
N ASN A 167 -27.92 -20.98 14.86
CA ASN A 167 -29.19 -21.65 15.12
C ASN A 167 -30.34 -20.73 14.68
N ASP A 168 -30.53 -20.65 13.38
CA ASP A 168 -31.86 -20.49 12.78
C ASP A 168 -31.86 -21.33 11.49
N GLU A 169 -32.12 -22.64 11.72
CA GLU A 169 -32.72 -23.46 10.69
C GLU A 169 -34.04 -22.81 10.31
N VAL A 170 -34.04 -22.04 9.24
CA VAL A 170 -35.28 -21.59 8.60
C VAL A 170 -35.90 -22.81 7.95
N SER A 171 -36.86 -23.43 8.66
CA SER A 171 -37.77 -24.41 8.13
C SER A 171 -38.40 -23.91 6.83
N ALA A 172 -38.01 -24.53 5.74
CA ALA A 172 -38.68 -24.43 4.46
C ALA A 172 -40.01 -25.19 4.54
N ASP A 173 -41.04 -24.61 5.14
CA ASP A 173 -42.40 -25.13 5.06
C ASP A 173 -43.39 -24.01 5.37
N ASN A 174 -43.71 -23.20 4.37
CA ASN A 174 -44.93 -22.43 4.16
C ASN A 174 -44.76 -21.37 3.07
N MET A 175 -44.73 -21.79 1.84
CA MET A 175 -45.18 -20.95 0.72
C MET A 175 -46.29 -21.76 0.00
N SER A 176 -47.51 -21.44 0.37
CA SER A 176 -48.71 -21.86 -0.34
C SER A 176 -48.72 -21.30 -1.76
N GLU A 177 -49.00 -22.23 -2.68
CA GLU A 177 -49.31 -21.96 -4.09
C GLU A 177 -50.64 -21.19 -4.20
N ASP A 178 -50.59 -19.84 -4.12
CA ASP A 178 -51.75 -19.02 -4.50
C ASP A 178 -51.35 -17.55 -4.56
N ASP A 179 -50.54 -17.17 -5.58
CA ASP A 179 -50.44 -15.80 -6.08
C ASP A 179 -49.79 -15.78 -7.48
N LEU A 180 -50.31 -16.66 -8.36
CA LEU A 180 -50.14 -16.52 -9.81
C LEU A 180 -51.36 -15.84 -10.38
N ILE A 181 -51.38 -14.56 -10.40
CA ILE A 181 -52.30 -13.74 -11.24
C ILE A 181 -51.37 -12.97 -12.19
N ASP A 182 -51.22 -13.47 -13.39
CA ASP A 182 -51.94 -13.04 -14.60
C ASP A 182 -51.79 -11.52 -14.85
N ASP A 183 -50.89 -11.11 -15.67
CA ASP A 183 -51.13 -9.97 -16.55
C ASP A 183 -50.55 -10.24 -17.95
N GLN A 184 -51.50 -10.37 -18.83
CA GLN A 184 -51.38 -10.72 -20.23
C GLN A 184 -50.98 -9.51 -21.07
N ILE A 185 -50.12 -9.76 -22.03
CA ILE A 185 -50.21 -9.44 -23.44
C ILE A 185 -50.53 -7.99 -23.81
N ALA A 186 -49.61 -7.37 -24.51
CA ALA A 186 -49.96 -6.54 -25.67
C ALA A 186 -48.85 -6.66 -26.72
N ASP A 187 -49.09 -7.59 -27.66
CA ASP A 187 -48.58 -7.51 -29.01
C ASP A 187 -48.92 -6.16 -29.63
N GLN A 188 -47.98 -5.56 -30.29
CA GLN A 188 -48.24 -4.80 -31.50
C GLN A 188 -47.08 -4.99 -32.49
N GLU A 189 -47.35 -5.94 -33.42
CA GLU A 189 -46.88 -5.89 -34.79
C GLU A 189 -47.32 -4.58 -35.46
N ASN A 190 -46.44 -4.01 -36.23
CA ASN A 190 -46.71 -3.41 -37.58
C ASN A 190 -45.36 -2.88 -38.09
N ASN A 191 -44.91 -3.35 -39.09
CA ASN A 191 -45.25 -3.50 -40.48
C ASN A 191 -44.35 -2.64 -41.38
N ASP A 192 -43.72 -3.34 -42.27
CA ASP A 192 -43.35 -3.04 -43.64
C ASP A 192 -42.99 -1.60 -44.05
N GLY A 193 -41.95 -1.53 -44.82
CA GLY A 193 -41.64 -0.41 -45.71
C GLY A 193 -40.34 -0.61 -46.46
N ASP A 194 -40.34 -1.46 -47.48
CA ASP A 194 -39.49 -1.38 -48.67
C ASP A 194 -39.30 0.08 -49.13
N ASP A 195 -38.13 0.47 -49.53
CA ASP A 195 -37.93 0.88 -50.90
C ASP A 195 -36.46 1.19 -51.28
N GLU A 196 -36.11 0.74 -52.43
CA GLU A 196 -34.91 0.94 -53.22
C GLU A 196 -34.56 2.44 -53.44
N SER A 197 -33.30 2.75 -53.43
CA SER A 197 -32.55 3.37 -54.54
C SER A 197 -31.09 3.55 -54.18
#